data_314d6f6a864422ffe2ef2d01594dc4eb
#
_entry.id   314d6f6a864422ffe2ef2d01594dc4eb
#
_cell.length_a   1.000
_cell.length_b   1.000
_cell.length_c   1.000
_cell.angle_alpha   90.00
_cell.angle_beta   90.00
_cell.angle_gamma   90.00
#
_symmetry.space_group_name_H-M   'P 1'
#
loop_
_entity.id
_entity.type
_entity.pdbx_description
1 polymer ?
#
loop_
_entity_poly.entity_id
_entity_poly.type
_entity_poly.pdbx_seq_one_letter_code
_entity_poly.pdbx_strand_id
1 'polypeptide(L)'
;MNFCRFSYIRIAIVLCLCSVAWQVQSRDYVKVVDGDSLEIGRRRIRLLGIDAPEYRQFCFDAQKQKYECGKESRAYLDKMLKKARYKVDCRTQKTDIYKRELAECFIGKTNLNLEMLKAGWAVVYRSDDEAYLRAEKKARKQQKGIWQGKFLRPEYYRRLNRR
;
A
#
# COMPACT_ATOMS: atom_id res chain seq x y z
N MET A 1 41.05 -78.91 -8.74
CA MET A 1 39.74 -78.66 -8.11
C MET A 1 39.84 -77.24 -7.53
N ASN A 2 39.45 -76.20 -8.31
CA ASN A 2 39.52 -74.82 -7.89
C ASN A 2 38.11 -74.28 -7.89
N PHE A 3 37.61 -73.94 -6.67
CA PHE A 3 36.32 -73.30 -6.46
C PHE A 3 36.42 -71.79 -6.72
N CYS A 4 35.73 -71.33 -7.73
CA CYS A 4 35.60 -69.93 -8.05
C CYS A 4 34.52 -69.34 -7.14
N ARG A 5 34.89 -68.41 -6.20
CA ARG A 5 33.97 -67.63 -5.34
C ARG A 5 33.49 -66.42 -6.11
N PHE A 6 32.21 -66.40 -6.54
CA PHE A 6 31.57 -65.25 -7.05
C PHE A 6 31.16 -64.33 -5.89
N SER A 7 31.77 -63.16 -5.84
CA SER A 7 31.47 -62.10 -4.87
C SER A 7 30.35 -61.19 -5.44
N TYR A 8 29.16 -61.29 -4.85
CA TYR A 8 28.04 -60.37 -5.23
C TYR A 8 28.24 -58.99 -4.61
N ILE A 9 28.66 -58.05 -5.44
CA ILE A 9 28.66 -56.61 -5.06
C ILE A 9 27.22 -56.14 -5.11
N ARG A 10 26.62 -55.92 -3.93
CA ARG A 10 25.31 -55.26 -3.80
C ARG A 10 25.51 -53.78 -4.01
N ILE A 11 25.12 -53.26 -5.19
CA ILE A 11 25.04 -51.84 -5.47
C ILE A 11 23.77 -51.31 -4.77
N ALA A 12 23.95 -50.66 -3.63
CA ALA A 12 22.88 -49.93 -2.97
C ALA A 12 22.67 -48.60 -3.71
N ILE A 13 21.67 -48.55 -4.56
CA ILE A 13 21.22 -47.28 -5.18
C ILE A 13 20.48 -46.50 -4.11
N VAL A 14 21.15 -45.53 -3.51
CA VAL A 14 20.53 -44.53 -2.62
C VAL A 14 19.79 -43.54 -3.52
N LEU A 15 18.48 -43.73 -3.69
CA LEU A 15 17.58 -42.75 -4.29
C LEU A 15 17.42 -41.59 -3.32
N CYS A 16 18.26 -40.56 -3.48
CA CYS A 16 18.10 -39.27 -2.82
C CYS A 16 16.91 -38.54 -3.45
N LEU A 17 15.71 -38.76 -2.91
CA LEU A 17 14.53 -38.00 -3.25
C LEU A 17 14.70 -36.60 -2.70
N CYS A 18 15.31 -35.71 -3.47
CA CYS A 18 15.23 -34.25 -3.22
C CYS A 18 13.78 -33.82 -3.40
N SER A 19 12.99 -33.89 -2.33
CA SER A 19 11.69 -33.25 -2.23
C SER A 19 11.90 -31.75 -2.23
N VAL A 20 11.87 -31.14 -3.42
CA VAL A 20 11.76 -29.70 -3.57
C VAL A 20 10.37 -29.32 -3.05
N ALA A 21 10.30 -29.01 -1.77
CA ALA A 21 9.10 -28.42 -1.19
C ALA A 21 8.87 -27.06 -1.89
N TRP A 22 7.98 -27.02 -2.86
CA TRP A 22 7.48 -25.78 -3.41
C TRP A 22 6.75 -25.07 -2.28
N GLN A 23 7.43 -24.11 -1.66
CA GLN A 23 6.79 -23.17 -0.75
C GLN A 23 5.84 -22.33 -1.60
N VAL A 24 4.56 -22.68 -1.55
CA VAL A 24 3.49 -21.81 -2.04
C VAL A 24 3.52 -20.58 -1.13
N GLN A 25 4.23 -19.54 -1.57
CA GLN A 25 4.18 -18.24 -0.94
C GLN A 25 2.75 -17.74 -1.10
N SER A 26 1.93 -17.91 -0.07
CA SER A 26 0.59 -17.32 -0.03
C SER A 26 0.77 -15.81 -0.15
N ARG A 27 0.30 -15.24 -1.26
CA ARG A 27 0.31 -13.77 -1.40
C ARG A 27 -0.68 -13.23 -0.39
N ASP A 28 -0.20 -12.41 0.52
CA ASP A 28 -1.08 -11.70 1.43
C ASP A 28 -2.11 -10.91 0.61
N TYR A 29 -3.37 -11.07 0.97
CA TYR A 29 -4.44 -10.29 0.38
C TYR A 29 -4.24 -8.83 0.71
N VAL A 30 -4.21 -7.97 -0.31
CA VAL A 30 -4.09 -6.51 -0.16
C VAL A 30 -5.43 -5.88 -0.47
N LYS A 31 -5.96 -5.10 0.48
CA LYS A 31 -7.20 -4.35 0.34
C LYS A 31 -6.95 -2.88 0.61
N VAL A 32 -7.44 -2.01 -0.27
CA VAL A 32 -7.46 -0.57 -0.05
C VAL A 32 -8.71 -0.23 0.76
N VAL A 33 -8.52 0.39 1.93
CA VAL A 33 -9.63 0.82 2.80
C VAL A 33 -10.09 2.21 2.37
N ASP A 34 -9.16 3.16 2.32
CA ASP A 34 -9.34 4.52 1.81
C ASP A 34 -8.03 5.02 1.14
N GLY A 35 -7.93 6.31 0.85
CA GLY A 35 -6.79 6.85 0.10
C GLY A 35 -5.45 6.85 0.84
N ASP A 36 -5.42 6.54 2.14
CA ASP A 36 -4.20 6.46 2.94
C ASP A 36 -4.12 5.21 3.83
N SER A 37 -5.00 4.24 3.63
CA SER A 37 -5.08 3.07 4.51
C SER A 37 -5.23 1.76 3.73
N LEU A 38 -4.41 0.77 4.09
CA LEU A 38 -4.35 -0.56 3.48
C LEU A 38 -4.53 -1.66 4.55
N GLU A 39 -5.09 -2.78 4.14
CA GLU A 39 -5.01 -4.06 4.85
C GLU A 39 -4.15 -5.02 4.03
N ILE A 40 -3.08 -5.57 4.62
CA ILE A 40 -2.17 -6.54 4.00
C ILE A 40 -2.15 -7.79 4.89
N GLY A 41 -2.88 -8.81 4.50
CA GLY A 41 -3.16 -9.96 5.36
C GLY A 41 -3.85 -9.50 6.64
N ARG A 42 -3.18 -9.67 7.79
CA ARG A 42 -3.68 -9.20 9.11
C ARG A 42 -3.16 -7.81 9.52
N ARG A 43 -2.27 -7.24 8.73
CA ARG A 43 -1.66 -5.94 9.02
C ARG A 43 -2.58 -4.81 8.59
N ARG A 44 -2.77 -3.83 9.45
CA ARG A 44 -3.49 -2.59 9.15
C ARG A 44 -2.47 -1.47 8.97
N ILE A 45 -2.31 -1.00 7.75
CA ILE A 45 -1.30 -0.01 7.38
C ILE A 45 -1.97 1.35 7.20
N ARG A 46 -1.37 2.40 7.76
CA ARG A 46 -1.68 3.79 7.43
C ARG A 46 -0.45 4.43 6.79
N LEU A 47 -0.64 5.03 5.64
CA LEU A 47 0.43 5.72 4.92
C LEU A 47 0.92 6.92 5.75
N LEU A 48 2.19 6.87 6.16
CA LEU A 48 2.79 7.87 7.04
C LEU A 48 2.97 9.21 6.33
N GLY A 49 2.77 10.30 7.06
CA GLY A 49 3.04 11.67 6.57
C GLY A 49 1.98 12.26 5.66
N ILE A 50 0.90 11.52 5.37
CA ILE A 50 -0.22 11.99 4.54
C ILE A 50 -1.57 11.76 5.20
N ASP A 51 -2.59 12.46 4.71
CA ASP A 51 -3.98 12.34 5.14
C ASP A 51 -4.90 12.46 3.92
N ALA A 52 -5.61 11.41 3.58
CA ALA A 52 -6.52 11.36 2.45
C ALA A 52 -7.98 11.59 2.87
N PRO A 53 -8.85 12.06 1.97
CA PRO A 53 -10.27 12.14 2.26
C PRO A 53 -10.83 10.79 2.70
N GLU A 54 -11.66 10.82 3.75
CA GLU A 54 -12.38 9.64 4.24
C GLU A 54 -13.27 9.04 3.14
N TYR A 55 -13.46 7.74 3.10
CA TYR A 55 -14.21 7.06 2.03
C TYR A 55 -15.57 7.71 1.70
N ARG A 56 -16.29 8.20 2.72
CA ARG A 56 -17.59 8.87 2.56
C ARG A 56 -17.50 10.39 2.47
N GLN A 57 -16.31 10.93 2.35
CA GLN A 57 -16.12 12.37 2.26
C GLN A 57 -16.48 12.89 0.88
N PHE A 58 -17.17 14.02 0.85
CA PHE A 58 -17.49 14.77 -0.37
C PHE A 58 -16.64 16.03 -0.45
N CYS A 59 -16.35 16.42 -1.69
CA CYS A 59 -15.67 17.66 -2.06
C CYS A 59 -16.49 18.39 -3.12
N PHE A 60 -16.07 19.57 -3.50
CA PHE A 60 -16.64 20.34 -4.59
C PHE A 60 -15.56 20.61 -5.64
N ASP A 61 -15.87 20.45 -6.92
CA ASP A 61 -14.99 20.79 -8.03
C ASP A 61 -14.93 22.31 -8.31
N ALA A 62 -14.25 22.69 -9.39
CA ALA A 62 -14.15 24.09 -9.82
C ALA A 62 -15.51 24.70 -10.20
N GLN A 63 -16.46 23.88 -10.66
CA GLN A 63 -17.82 24.25 -11.00
C GLN A 63 -18.78 24.19 -9.81
N LYS A 64 -18.26 23.99 -8.59
CA LYS A 64 -19.02 23.80 -7.34
C LYS A 64 -19.93 22.58 -7.35
N GLN A 65 -19.70 21.62 -8.23
CA GLN A 65 -20.40 20.35 -8.24
C GLN A 65 -19.85 19.44 -7.14
N LYS A 66 -20.75 18.83 -6.39
CA LYS A 66 -20.40 17.89 -5.33
C LYS A 66 -19.96 16.56 -5.91
N TYR A 67 -18.84 16.01 -5.45
CA TYR A 67 -18.35 14.69 -5.85
C TYR A 67 -17.75 13.90 -4.67
N GLU A 68 -17.64 12.58 -4.82
CA GLU A 68 -17.18 11.65 -3.78
C GLU A 68 -15.64 11.55 -3.76
N CYS A 69 -14.97 12.61 -3.31
CA CYS A 69 -13.49 12.69 -3.32
C CYS A 69 -12.81 11.57 -2.50
N GLY A 70 -13.46 11.06 -1.47
CA GLY A 70 -12.92 9.92 -0.72
C GLY A 70 -12.88 8.65 -1.55
N LYS A 71 -13.92 8.37 -2.34
CA LYS A 71 -13.93 7.24 -3.27
C LYS A 71 -12.90 7.41 -4.38
N GLU A 72 -12.74 8.62 -4.93
CA GLU A 72 -11.75 8.91 -5.96
C GLU A 72 -10.32 8.72 -5.45
N SER A 73 -10.02 9.24 -4.25
CA SER A 73 -8.72 9.05 -3.60
C SER A 73 -8.41 7.56 -3.40
N ARG A 74 -9.36 6.81 -2.85
CA ARG A 74 -9.24 5.35 -2.71
C ARG A 74 -9.02 4.65 -4.04
N ALA A 75 -9.80 5.01 -5.07
CA ALA A 75 -9.71 4.41 -6.39
C ALA A 75 -8.35 4.69 -7.05
N TYR A 76 -7.77 5.86 -6.82
CA TYR A 76 -6.43 6.18 -7.32
C TYR A 76 -5.36 5.27 -6.70
N LEU A 77 -5.37 5.08 -5.39
CA LEU A 77 -4.46 4.17 -4.69
C LEU A 77 -4.64 2.72 -5.18
N ASP A 78 -5.88 2.27 -5.28
CA ASP A 78 -6.21 0.93 -5.78
C ASP A 78 -5.73 0.72 -7.23
N LYS A 79 -5.88 1.72 -8.09
CA LYS A 79 -5.37 1.69 -9.48
C LYS A 79 -3.85 1.51 -9.54
N MET A 80 -3.09 2.17 -8.66
CA MET A 80 -1.64 1.99 -8.58
C MET A 80 -1.29 0.56 -8.16
N LEU A 81 -1.95 0.04 -7.12
CA LEU A 81 -1.73 -1.32 -6.62
C LEU A 81 -2.12 -2.38 -7.65
N LYS A 82 -3.25 -2.22 -8.34
CA LYS A 82 -3.68 -3.11 -9.43
C LYS A 82 -2.65 -3.23 -10.54
N LYS A 83 -2.10 -2.10 -11.00
CA LYS A 83 -1.03 -2.08 -12.02
C LYS A 83 0.19 -2.89 -11.59
N ALA A 84 0.51 -2.90 -10.30
CA ALA A 84 1.59 -3.68 -9.71
C ALA A 84 1.17 -5.10 -9.31
N ARG A 85 -0.03 -5.54 -9.69
CA ARG A 85 -0.60 -6.84 -9.25
C ARG A 85 -0.56 -6.98 -7.72
N TYR A 86 -0.84 -5.89 -7.01
CA TYR A 86 -0.80 -5.77 -5.55
C TYR A 86 0.54 -6.15 -4.90
N LYS A 87 1.64 -6.06 -5.64
CA LYS A 87 2.98 -6.20 -5.08
C LYS A 87 3.39 -4.88 -4.43
N VAL A 88 3.26 -4.79 -3.13
CA VAL A 88 3.59 -3.62 -2.32
C VAL A 88 4.51 -4.01 -1.17
N ASP A 89 5.52 -3.19 -0.92
CA ASP A 89 6.42 -3.27 0.24
C ASP A 89 6.15 -2.08 1.14
N CYS A 90 5.83 -2.34 2.43
CA CYS A 90 5.55 -1.29 3.40
C CYS A 90 6.55 -1.35 4.55
N ARG A 91 7.31 -0.27 4.72
CA ARG A 91 8.33 -0.08 5.75
C ARG A 91 7.71 0.65 6.94
N THR A 92 7.40 -0.10 7.97
CA THR A 92 6.78 0.41 9.20
C THR A 92 7.79 1.19 10.01
N GLN A 93 7.44 2.43 10.40
CA GLN A 93 8.25 3.27 11.28
C GLN A 93 7.75 3.22 12.73
N LYS A 94 6.43 3.15 12.95
CA LYS A 94 5.81 3.08 14.27
C LYS A 94 4.40 2.54 14.19
N THR A 95 3.79 2.24 15.33
CA THR A 95 2.39 1.83 15.45
C THR A 95 1.60 2.92 16.18
N ASP A 96 0.38 3.21 15.71
CA ASP A 96 -0.49 4.16 16.36
C ASP A 96 -1.35 3.52 17.48
N ILE A 97 -2.09 4.37 18.22
CA ILE A 97 -2.95 3.93 19.33
C ILE A 97 -4.09 2.99 18.88
N TYR A 98 -4.42 2.95 17.60
CA TYR A 98 -5.42 2.05 16.99
C TYR A 98 -4.81 0.75 16.47
N LYS A 99 -3.53 0.49 16.78
CA LYS A 99 -2.76 -0.67 16.33
C LYS A 99 -2.59 -0.72 14.80
N ARG A 100 -2.56 0.45 14.14
CA ARG A 100 -2.19 0.54 12.71
C ARG A 100 -0.69 0.82 12.59
N GLU A 101 -0.05 0.16 11.66
CA GLU A 101 1.33 0.41 11.31
C GLU A 101 1.42 1.69 10.47
N LEU A 102 2.14 2.69 10.95
CA LEU A 102 2.44 3.91 10.19
C LEU A 102 3.66 3.63 9.32
N ALA A 103 3.46 3.59 8.01
CA ALA A 103 4.47 3.10 7.08
C ALA A 103 4.61 3.95 5.81
N GLU A 104 5.80 3.91 5.22
CA GLU A 104 6.01 4.25 3.84
C GLU A 104 5.85 3.01 2.97
N CYS A 105 4.99 3.07 1.96
CA CYS A 105 4.71 1.94 1.09
C CYS A 105 5.23 2.19 -0.32
N PHE A 106 5.75 1.13 -0.95
CA PHE A 106 6.43 1.20 -2.23
C PHE A 106 5.91 0.15 -3.21
N ILE A 107 5.82 0.53 -4.47
CA ILE A 107 5.70 -0.38 -5.62
C ILE A 107 7.02 -0.29 -6.38
N GLY A 108 7.89 -1.29 -6.23
CA GLY A 108 9.27 -1.21 -6.71
C GLY A 108 9.99 -0.02 -6.08
N LYS A 109 10.38 0.98 -6.90
CA LYS A 109 11.03 2.21 -6.42
C LYS A 109 10.06 3.37 -6.18
N THR A 110 8.78 3.20 -6.48
CA THR A 110 7.78 4.26 -6.40
C THR A 110 7.18 4.33 -4.99
N ASN A 111 7.38 5.45 -4.30
CA ASN A 111 6.78 5.74 -3.00
C ASN A 111 5.31 6.11 -3.18
N LEU A 112 4.38 5.27 -2.69
CA LEU A 112 2.93 5.47 -2.81
C LEU A 112 2.44 6.71 -2.05
N ASN A 113 3.00 6.97 -0.87
CA ASN A 113 2.65 8.13 -0.06
C ASN A 113 2.91 9.42 -0.84
N LEU A 114 4.08 9.51 -1.47
CA LEU A 114 4.47 10.65 -2.31
C LEU A 114 3.60 10.76 -3.57
N GLU A 115 3.26 9.64 -4.21
CA GLU A 115 2.41 9.65 -5.42
C GLU A 115 0.98 10.13 -5.12
N MET A 116 0.43 9.78 -3.95
CA MET A 116 -0.87 10.30 -3.51
C MET A 116 -0.86 11.83 -3.39
N LEU A 117 0.23 12.41 -2.85
CA LEU A 117 0.42 13.87 -2.77
C LEU A 117 0.59 14.50 -4.15
N LYS A 118 1.42 13.91 -5.03
CA LYS A 118 1.66 14.40 -6.40
C LYS A 118 0.39 14.41 -7.25
N ALA A 119 -0.46 13.43 -7.04
CA ALA A 119 -1.76 13.34 -7.71
C ALA A 119 -2.83 14.24 -7.09
N GLY A 120 -2.55 14.83 -5.92
CA GLY A 120 -3.49 15.68 -5.19
C GLY A 120 -4.61 14.91 -4.50
N TRP A 121 -4.45 13.61 -4.24
CA TRP A 121 -5.46 12.79 -3.56
C TRP A 121 -5.24 12.65 -2.05
N ALA A 122 -4.21 13.31 -1.53
CA ALA A 122 -3.94 13.44 -0.10
C ALA A 122 -3.34 14.81 0.20
N VAL A 123 -3.33 15.18 1.49
CA VAL A 123 -2.65 16.34 2.02
C VAL A 123 -1.49 15.90 2.91
N VAL A 124 -0.47 16.74 3.08
CA VAL A 124 0.60 16.49 4.04
C VAL A 124 0.03 16.54 5.46
N TYR A 125 0.40 15.56 6.28
CA TYR A 125 -0.08 15.42 7.65
C TYR A 125 1.03 15.01 8.60
N ARG A 126 1.34 15.87 9.59
CA ARG A 126 2.36 15.61 10.62
C ARG A 126 3.70 15.16 10.04
N SER A 127 4.11 15.81 8.96
CA SER A 127 5.38 15.57 8.29
C SER A 127 6.01 16.89 7.88
N ASP A 128 7.32 16.99 8.03
CA ASP A 128 8.20 18.07 7.60
C ASP A 128 9.05 17.66 6.39
N ASP A 129 8.79 16.47 5.82
CA ASP A 129 9.48 15.99 4.63
C ASP A 129 9.31 16.98 3.47
N GLU A 130 10.42 17.55 3.03
CA GLU A 130 10.42 18.55 1.96
C GLU A 130 9.90 18.01 0.62
N ALA A 131 10.10 16.71 0.31
CA ALA A 131 9.58 16.13 -0.91
C ALA A 131 8.04 16.07 -0.88
N TYR A 132 7.47 15.76 0.28
CA TYR A 132 6.02 15.78 0.51
C TYR A 132 5.45 17.19 0.40
N LEU A 133 6.06 18.15 1.07
CA LEU A 133 5.65 19.56 1.02
C LEU A 133 5.72 20.12 -0.40
N ARG A 134 6.79 19.82 -1.15
CA ARG A 134 6.94 20.23 -2.56
C ARG A 134 5.88 19.56 -3.46
N ALA A 135 5.58 18.28 -3.22
CA ALA A 135 4.57 17.55 -3.99
C ALA A 135 3.17 18.13 -3.78
N GLU A 136 2.77 18.37 -2.52
CA GLU A 136 1.49 19.01 -2.20
C GLU A 136 1.39 20.41 -2.82
N LYS A 137 2.42 21.26 -2.65
CA LYS A 137 2.46 22.60 -3.24
C LYS A 137 2.27 22.58 -4.77
N LYS A 138 2.93 21.61 -5.44
CA LYS A 138 2.80 21.42 -6.89
C LYS A 138 1.40 20.96 -7.29
N ALA A 139 0.84 19.96 -6.59
CA ALA A 139 -0.52 19.46 -6.84
C ALA A 139 -1.57 20.57 -6.65
N ARG A 140 -1.43 21.38 -5.60
CA ARG A 140 -2.27 22.54 -5.32
C ARG A 140 -2.19 23.60 -6.44
N LYS A 141 -0.97 23.97 -6.88
CA LYS A 141 -0.78 24.92 -7.99
C LYS A 141 -1.39 24.42 -9.31
N GLN A 142 -1.38 23.09 -9.51
CA GLN A 142 -1.93 22.44 -10.70
C GLN A 142 -3.40 22.04 -10.56
N GLN A 143 -4.06 22.40 -9.46
CA GLN A 143 -5.46 22.06 -9.16
C GLN A 143 -5.78 20.57 -9.32
N LYS A 144 -4.86 19.68 -8.94
CA LYS A 144 -5.01 18.23 -9.06
C LYS A 144 -5.84 17.63 -7.94
N GLY A 145 -6.59 16.58 -8.25
CA GLY A 145 -7.32 15.80 -7.28
C GLY A 145 -8.27 16.66 -6.46
N ILE A 146 -8.16 16.66 -5.13
CA ILE A 146 -9.00 17.46 -4.23
C ILE A 146 -8.74 18.97 -4.33
N TRP A 147 -7.62 19.39 -4.93
CA TRP A 147 -7.26 20.79 -5.08
C TRP A 147 -7.97 21.49 -6.24
N GLN A 148 -8.76 20.76 -7.04
CA GLN A 148 -9.55 21.33 -8.14
C GLN A 148 -10.69 22.25 -7.67
N GLY A 149 -11.03 22.23 -6.38
CA GLY A 149 -12.09 23.06 -5.84
C GLY A 149 -12.06 23.15 -4.32
N LYS A 150 -13.22 23.08 -3.67
CA LYS A 150 -13.33 23.21 -2.21
C LYS A 150 -13.45 21.86 -1.54
N PHE A 151 -12.69 21.65 -0.49
CA PHE A 151 -12.79 20.48 0.37
C PHE A 151 -12.51 20.83 1.83
N LEU A 152 -13.04 20.04 2.74
CA LEU A 152 -12.66 20.06 4.13
C LEU A 152 -11.43 19.18 4.32
N ARG A 153 -10.38 19.65 4.99
CA ARG A 153 -9.23 18.79 5.28
C ARG A 153 -9.70 17.54 6.01
N PRO A 154 -9.16 16.35 5.67
CA PRO A 154 -9.66 15.07 6.20
C PRO A 154 -9.69 15.02 7.74
N GLU A 155 -8.68 15.58 8.41
CA GLU A 155 -8.64 15.69 9.86
C GLU A 155 -9.85 16.45 10.43
N TYR A 156 -10.22 17.58 9.82
CA TYR A 156 -11.39 18.35 10.26
C TYR A 156 -12.70 17.62 9.95
N TYR A 157 -12.77 16.96 8.80
CA TYR A 157 -13.91 16.13 8.45
C TYR A 157 -14.16 15.05 9.51
N ARG A 158 -13.10 14.33 9.94
CA ARG A 158 -13.21 13.33 11.03
C ARG A 158 -13.65 13.94 12.35
N ARG A 159 -13.16 15.13 12.69
CA ARG A 159 -13.56 15.82 13.94
C ARG A 159 -15.04 16.17 13.96
N LEU A 160 -15.59 16.65 12.83
CA LEU A 160 -17.00 17.01 12.71
C LEU A 160 -17.93 15.78 12.67
N ASN A 161 -17.43 14.64 12.18
CA ASN A 161 -18.24 13.42 12.01
C ASN A 161 -17.92 12.34 13.07
N ARG A 162 -17.22 12.68 14.15
CA ARG A 162 -17.10 11.80 15.32
C ARG A 162 -18.46 11.76 16.03
N ARG A 163 -19.09 10.59 15.94
CA ARG A 163 -20.21 10.20 16.81
C ARG A 163 -19.70 9.42 18.00
#